data_cedf38cc9d3d2c124930a33a95140290
#
_entry.id   cedf38cc9d3d2c124930a33a95140290
#
_cell.length_a   1.000
_cell.length_b   1.000
_cell.length_c   1.000
_cell.angle_alpha   90.00
_cell.angle_beta   90.00
_cell.angle_gamma   90.00
#
_symmetry.space_group_name_H-M   'P 1'
#
loop_
_entity.id
_entity.type
_entity.pdbx_description
1 polymer ?
#
loop_
_entity_poly.entity_id
_entity_poly.type
_entity_poly.pdbx_seq_one_letter_code
_entity_poly.pdbx_strand_id
1 'polypeptide(L)'
;QHETIVDDGLPAGFGTESRKVETYCQILIKLARTGYPFCYPEPQEACEDYSPICEFIEPAESPVNDDTDEYPFVLTSGRVPYFHHGTMRHAAFARELYPAPDVRINPRSAAELGIEHMDWVKVSSRRGEIHGRAYLTEGVHPGVVGVGRVWDPEWYAASGAEGQQTGGGRECNVNVLTKNDAPFNEVYGSYTNRGFTVKVEKSEKPDNIWVEPEQFAPFLPTLHSEPITKDVF
;
A
#
# COMPACT_ATOMS: atom_id res chain seq x y z
N GLN A 1 -26.29 0.29 -11.33
CA GLN A 1 -26.23 1.03 -12.61
C GLN A 1 -26.51 0.13 -13.81
N HIS A 2 -25.95 -1.10 -13.87
CA HIS A 2 -26.12 -2.03 -14.99
C HIS A 2 -27.56 -2.53 -15.18
N GLU A 3 -28.42 -2.46 -14.15
CA GLU A 3 -29.83 -2.82 -14.19
C GLU A 3 -30.77 -1.65 -14.51
N THR A 4 -30.23 -0.43 -14.49
CA THR A 4 -31.04 0.75 -14.80
C THR A 4 -31.43 0.73 -16.29
N ILE A 5 -32.72 0.91 -16.57
CA ILE A 5 -33.21 1.04 -17.95
C ILE A 5 -32.96 2.48 -18.41
N VAL A 6 -32.40 2.63 -19.59
CA VAL A 6 -32.19 3.92 -20.24
C VAL A 6 -33.31 4.21 -21.25
N ASP A 7 -33.35 5.42 -21.83
CA ASP A 7 -34.42 5.90 -22.69
C ASP A 7 -34.74 5.01 -23.91
N ASP A 8 -33.76 4.23 -24.38
CA ASP A 8 -33.95 3.26 -25.47
C ASP A 8 -34.59 1.94 -25.03
N GLY A 9 -34.97 1.83 -23.75
CA GLY A 9 -35.57 0.61 -23.17
C GLY A 9 -34.57 -0.50 -22.90
N LEU A 10 -33.27 -0.27 -23.07
CA LEU A 10 -32.22 -1.24 -22.79
C LEU A 10 -31.59 -0.99 -21.41
N PRO A 11 -31.00 -2.01 -20.79
CA PRO A 11 -30.21 -1.82 -19.59
C PRO A 11 -29.04 -0.85 -19.84
N ALA A 12 -28.78 0.05 -18.90
CA ALA A 12 -27.64 0.99 -18.94
C ALA A 12 -26.30 0.25 -19.08
N GLY A 13 -26.20 -0.93 -18.49
CA GLY A 13 -25.01 -1.75 -18.54
C GLY A 13 -23.81 -1.13 -17.80
N PHE A 14 -22.62 -1.49 -18.21
CA PHE A 14 -21.38 -0.96 -17.67
C PHE A 14 -21.03 0.39 -18.33
N GLY A 15 -20.17 1.18 -17.69
CA GLY A 15 -19.69 2.46 -18.21
C GLY A 15 -18.64 2.33 -19.32
N THR A 16 -18.85 1.38 -20.24
CA THR A 16 -18.01 1.09 -21.40
C THR A 16 -18.75 1.42 -22.70
N GLU A 17 -18.04 1.54 -23.81
CA GLU A 17 -18.66 1.83 -25.11
C GLU A 17 -19.66 0.75 -25.54
N SER A 18 -19.35 -0.51 -25.25
CA SER A 18 -20.24 -1.65 -25.54
C SER A 18 -21.34 -1.86 -24.50
N ARG A 19 -21.34 -1.13 -23.38
CA ARG A 19 -22.17 -1.33 -22.20
C ARG A 19 -21.99 -2.70 -21.55
N LYS A 20 -20.95 -3.43 -21.91
CA LYS A 20 -20.60 -4.78 -21.39
C LYS A 20 -19.26 -4.72 -20.67
N VAL A 21 -18.90 -5.79 -19.98
CA VAL A 21 -17.53 -5.99 -19.53
C VAL A 21 -16.65 -6.18 -20.75
N GLU A 22 -15.67 -5.28 -20.90
CA GLU A 22 -14.74 -5.32 -22.03
C GLU A 22 -13.42 -5.94 -21.58
N THR A 23 -13.08 -7.09 -22.14
CA THR A 23 -11.78 -7.76 -21.93
C THR A 23 -10.75 -7.33 -22.98
N TYR A 24 -11.20 -6.57 -23.98
CA TYR A 24 -10.40 -5.95 -25.03
C TYR A 24 -10.69 -4.45 -25.03
N CYS A 25 -9.74 -3.65 -24.56
CA CYS A 25 -9.94 -2.22 -24.32
C CYS A 25 -9.71 -1.39 -25.58
N GLN A 26 -10.76 -1.15 -26.36
CA GLN A 26 -10.66 -0.35 -27.59
C GLN A 26 -10.24 1.09 -27.36
N ILE A 27 -10.54 1.63 -26.18
CA ILE A 27 -10.15 3.00 -25.81
C ILE A 27 -8.62 3.17 -25.83
N LEU A 28 -7.86 2.16 -25.39
CA LEU A 28 -6.39 2.21 -25.43
C LEU A 28 -5.89 2.30 -26.87
N ILE A 29 -6.49 1.57 -27.80
CA ILE A 29 -6.14 1.66 -29.23
C ILE A 29 -6.42 3.06 -29.79
N LYS A 30 -7.57 3.62 -29.42
CA LYS A 30 -7.91 4.98 -29.86
C LYS A 30 -6.90 5.99 -29.33
N LEU A 31 -6.58 5.91 -28.03
CA LEU A 31 -5.60 6.80 -27.39
C LEU A 31 -4.21 6.65 -28.01
N ALA A 32 -3.77 5.41 -28.27
CA ALA A 32 -2.50 5.16 -28.91
C ALA A 32 -2.40 5.84 -30.29
N ARG A 33 -3.48 5.81 -31.07
CA ARG A 33 -3.54 6.40 -32.43
C ARG A 33 -3.69 7.91 -32.43
N THR A 34 -4.44 8.46 -31.47
CA THR A 34 -4.77 9.88 -31.45
C THR A 34 -3.91 10.71 -30.49
N GLY A 35 -3.14 10.04 -29.64
CA GLY A 35 -2.47 10.67 -28.50
C GLY A 35 -3.44 11.00 -27.38
N TYR A 36 -2.88 11.34 -26.21
CA TYR A 36 -3.63 11.78 -25.04
C TYR A 36 -3.39 13.28 -24.82
N PRO A 37 -4.41 14.13 -24.98
CA PRO A 37 -4.23 15.59 -25.10
C PRO A 37 -3.48 16.28 -23.96
N PHE A 38 -3.54 15.70 -22.76
CA PHE A 38 -2.97 16.32 -21.55
C PHE A 38 -1.56 15.82 -21.19
N CYS A 39 -1.17 14.64 -21.65
CA CYS A 39 0.10 14.01 -21.28
C CYS A 39 0.95 13.65 -22.51
N TYR A 40 0.36 12.97 -23.48
CA TYR A 40 1.02 12.44 -24.68
C TYR A 40 0.21 12.83 -25.89
N PRO A 41 0.36 14.07 -26.39
CA PRO A 41 -0.45 14.57 -27.53
C PRO A 41 -0.14 13.87 -28.84
N GLU A 42 1.03 13.26 -28.97
CA GLU A 42 1.46 12.53 -30.16
C GLU A 42 1.01 11.06 -30.12
N PRO A 43 0.79 10.42 -31.27
CA PRO A 43 0.47 9.00 -31.32
C PRO A 43 1.53 8.11 -30.65
N GLN A 44 1.06 7.13 -29.88
CA GLN A 44 1.88 6.21 -29.08
C GLN A 44 1.69 4.74 -29.50
N GLU A 45 1.45 4.49 -30.78
CA GLU A 45 1.13 3.13 -31.29
C GLU A 45 2.20 2.08 -31.02
N ALA A 46 3.45 2.49 -30.84
CA ALA A 46 4.57 1.60 -30.53
C ALA A 46 4.76 1.34 -29.03
N CYS A 47 3.99 2.00 -28.16
CA CYS A 47 4.10 1.80 -26.73
C CYS A 47 3.25 0.59 -26.28
N GLU A 48 3.91 -0.39 -25.67
CA GLU A 48 3.27 -1.63 -25.18
C GLU A 48 2.19 -1.37 -24.12
N ASP A 49 2.31 -0.27 -23.37
CA ASP A 49 1.35 0.12 -22.33
C ASP A 49 -0.05 0.46 -22.87
N TYR A 50 -0.17 0.69 -24.18
CA TYR A 50 -1.43 0.87 -24.88
C TYR A 50 -2.01 -0.44 -25.44
N SER A 51 -1.46 -1.61 -25.05
CA SER A 51 -2.05 -2.89 -25.42
C SER A 51 -3.51 -2.97 -24.96
N PRO A 52 -4.44 -3.36 -25.85
CA PRO A 52 -5.84 -3.50 -25.48
C PRO A 52 -6.13 -4.72 -24.60
N ILE A 53 -5.16 -5.60 -24.45
CA ILE A 53 -5.23 -6.84 -23.67
C ILE A 53 -4.33 -6.71 -22.46
N CYS A 54 -4.82 -7.14 -21.28
CA CYS A 54 -3.99 -7.22 -20.08
C CYS A 54 -2.92 -8.30 -20.28
N GLU A 55 -1.67 -7.91 -20.15
CA GLU A 55 -0.52 -8.80 -20.21
C GLU A 55 0.19 -8.81 -18.85
N PHE A 56 0.76 -9.95 -18.50
CA PHE A 56 1.65 -10.03 -17.35
C PHE A 56 3.06 -9.64 -17.80
N ILE A 57 3.60 -8.62 -17.15
CA ILE A 57 5.00 -8.21 -17.33
C ILE A 57 5.74 -8.53 -16.04
N GLU A 58 6.78 -9.35 -16.14
CA GLU A 58 7.60 -9.69 -14.99
C GLU A 58 8.29 -8.43 -14.44
N PRO A 59 8.13 -8.12 -13.14
CA PRO A 59 8.81 -6.98 -12.55
C PRO A 59 10.33 -7.08 -12.68
N ALA A 60 10.99 -5.98 -12.95
CA ALA A 60 12.45 -5.95 -13.12
C ALA A 60 13.22 -6.44 -11.87
N GLU A 61 12.63 -6.21 -10.70
CA GLU A 61 13.19 -6.64 -9.40
C GLU A 61 12.42 -7.84 -8.82
N SER A 62 11.87 -8.69 -9.65
CA SER A 62 11.27 -9.95 -9.20
C SER A 62 12.34 -11.01 -8.92
N PRO A 63 12.02 -12.09 -8.18
CA PRO A 63 12.96 -13.19 -7.95
C PRO A 63 13.46 -13.88 -9.22
N VAL A 64 12.79 -13.66 -10.36
CA VAL A 64 13.21 -14.22 -11.66
C VAL A 64 14.32 -13.38 -12.30
N ASN A 65 14.24 -12.06 -12.12
CA ASN A 65 15.12 -11.10 -12.77
C ASN A 65 16.19 -10.52 -11.86
N ASP A 66 16.09 -10.78 -10.55
CA ASP A 66 16.89 -10.10 -9.54
C ASP A 66 17.78 -11.05 -8.73
N ASP A 67 18.81 -10.49 -8.10
CA ASP A 67 19.66 -11.17 -7.16
C ASP A 67 18.91 -11.42 -5.84
N THR A 68 18.55 -12.69 -5.60
CA THR A 68 17.87 -13.13 -4.39
C THR A 68 18.82 -13.42 -3.23
N ASP A 69 20.12 -13.40 -3.45
CA ASP A 69 21.09 -13.62 -2.36
C ASP A 69 21.12 -12.39 -1.42
N GLU A 70 21.04 -11.19 -1.98
CA GLU A 70 21.00 -9.98 -1.19
C GLU A 70 19.58 -9.64 -0.68
N TYR A 71 18.55 -9.88 -1.50
CA TYR A 71 17.14 -9.56 -1.20
C TYR A 71 16.27 -10.83 -1.32
N PRO A 72 16.30 -11.72 -0.31
CA PRO A 72 15.73 -13.07 -0.43
C PRO A 72 14.19 -13.14 -0.30
N PHE A 73 13.53 -12.05 0.01
CA PHE A 73 12.08 -12.03 0.20
C PHE A 73 11.37 -11.24 -0.89
N VAL A 74 10.19 -11.71 -1.27
CA VAL A 74 9.28 -10.97 -2.14
C VAL A 74 8.33 -10.13 -1.29
N LEU A 75 8.28 -8.83 -1.54
CA LEU A 75 7.36 -7.95 -0.84
C LEU A 75 5.97 -7.99 -1.48
N THR A 76 4.95 -8.16 -0.65
CA THR A 76 3.56 -7.87 -0.98
C THR A 76 2.98 -6.85 -0.03
N SER A 77 1.98 -6.12 -0.46
CA SER A 77 1.28 -5.16 0.40
C SER A 77 -0.18 -5.54 0.54
N GLY A 78 -0.68 -5.54 1.75
CA GLY A 78 -2.05 -5.89 2.09
C GLY A 78 -2.86 -4.71 2.63
N ARG A 79 -4.18 -4.87 2.64
CA ARG A 79 -5.07 -3.95 3.34
C ARG A 79 -5.01 -4.22 4.83
N VAL A 80 -5.09 -3.15 5.60
CA VAL A 80 -5.30 -3.22 7.04
C VAL A 80 -6.82 -3.27 7.27
N PRO A 81 -7.34 -4.24 8.02
CA PRO A 81 -8.79 -4.43 8.16
C PRO A 81 -9.50 -3.31 8.93
N TYR A 82 -8.77 -2.58 9.75
CA TYR A 82 -9.32 -1.52 10.63
C TYR A 82 -9.34 -0.13 9.98
N PHE A 83 -8.67 0.03 8.84
CA PHE A 83 -8.56 1.30 8.11
C PHE A 83 -9.14 1.16 6.70
N HIS A 84 -9.80 2.18 6.23
CA HIS A 84 -10.24 2.28 4.85
C HIS A 84 -9.27 3.19 4.07
N HIS A 85 -8.27 2.60 3.43
CA HIS A 85 -7.12 3.31 2.88
C HIS A 85 -6.44 4.17 3.97
N GLY A 86 -6.16 5.45 3.71
CA GLY A 86 -5.63 6.38 4.70
C GLY A 86 -6.67 6.94 5.68
N THR A 87 -7.96 6.61 5.53
CA THR A 87 -9.00 7.08 6.42
C THR A 87 -9.09 6.24 7.70
N MET A 88 -9.57 6.87 8.78
CA MET A 88 -9.78 6.29 10.12
C MET A 88 -8.51 5.92 10.89
N ARG A 89 -7.32 6.04 10.34
CA ARG A 89 -6.08 5.77 11.07
C ARG A 89 -5.84 6.74 12.23
N HIS A 90 -6.49 7.90 12.22
CA HIS A 90 -6.47 8.86 13.33
C HIS A 90 -7.56 8.61 14.39
N ALA A 91 -8.52 7.73 14.11
CA ALA A 91 -9.57 7.41 15.07
C ALA A 91 -8.99 6.60 16.22
N ALA A 92 -9.25 7.04 17.45
CA ALA A 92 -8.69 6.42 18.66
C ALA A 92 -8.96 4.92 18.73
N PHE A 93 -10.21 4.51 18.50
CA PHE A 93 -10.57 3.09 18.52
C PHE A 93 -9.84 2.24 17.48
N ALA A 94 -9.57 2.79 16.30
CA ALA A 94 -8.86 2.08 15.25
C ALA A 94 -7.36 1.95 15.60
N ARG A 95 -6.80 2.97 16.26
CA ARG A 95 -5.43 2.95 16.76
C ARG A 95 -5.24 1.99 17.92
N GLU A 96 -6.22 1.84 18.80
CA GLU A 96 -6.19 0.82 19.84
C GLU A 96 -6.14 -0.60 19.27
N LEU A 97 -6.88 -0.86 18.20
CA LEU A 97 -6.89 -2.16 17.52
C LEU A 97 -5.65 -2.42 16.68
N TYR A 98 -5.05 -1.38 16.12
CA TYR A 98 -3.90 -1.49 15.24
C TYR A 98 -2.92 -0.32 15.47
N PRO A 99 -2.15 -0.37 16.57
CA PRO A 99 -1.32 0.75 17.00
C PRO A 99 -0.03 0.92 16.20
N ALA A 100 0.47 -0.14 15.57
CA ALA A 100 1.75 -0.16 14.87
C ALA A 100 1.64 -0.84 13.51
N PRO A 101 2.48 -0.46 12.54
CA PRO A 101 2.59 -1.17 11.28
C PRO A 101 3.07 -2.60 11.51
N ASP A 102 2.44 -3.57 10.83
CA ASP A 102 2.85 -4.96 10.85
C ASP A 102 3.68 -5.33 9.61
N VAL A 103 4.61 -6.24 9.84
CA VAL A 103 5.33 -6.98 8.80
C VAL A 103 4.97 -8.44 8.96
N ARG A 104 4.16 -8.96 8.07
CA ARG A 104 3.69 -10.36 8.12
C ARG A 104 4.75 -11.27 7.56
N ILE A 105 5.19 -12.21 8.37
CA ILE A 105 6.28 -13.11 8.05
C ILE A 105 5.83 -14.56 8.34
N ASN A 106 6.16 -15.49 7.45
CA ASN A 106 5.91 -16.89 7.73
C ASN A 106 6.77 -17.36 8.91
N PRO A 107 6.22 -18.14 9.87
CA PRO A 107 6.96 -18.59 11.04
C PRO A 107 8.26 -19.36 10.71
N ARG A 108 8.29 -20.09 9.59
CA ARG A 108 9.51 -20.79 9.13
C ARG A 108 10.59 -19.80 8.74
N SER A 109 10.26 -18.80 7.92
CA SER A 109 11.21 -17.76 7.53
C SER A 109 11.68 -16.91 8.72
N ALA A 110 10.77 -16.61 9.65
CA ALA A 110 11.11 -15.88 10.86
C ALA A 110 12.11 -16.64 11.76
N ALA A 111 11.92 -17.96 11.90
CA ALA A 111 12.83 -18.81 12.69
C ALA A 111 14.25 -18.83 12.11
N GLU A 112 14.38 -18.85 10.78
CA GLU A 112 15.68 -18.80 10.10
C GLU A 112 16.42 -17.47 10.35
N LEU A 113 15.66 -16.38 10.57
CA LEU A 113 16.18 -15.04 10.86
C LEU A 113 16.30 -14.75 12.37
N GLY A 114 15.88 -15.65 13.24
CA GLY A 114 15.84 -15.42 14.69
C GLY A 114 14.84 -14.35 15.10
N ILE A 115 13.75 -14.18 14.35
CA ILE A 115 12.69 -13.20 14.58
C ILE A 115 11.54 -13.87 15.33
N GLU A 116 11.13 -13.27 16.45
CA GLU A 116 9.97 -13.68 17.23
C GLU A 116 8.75 -12.80 16.92
N HIS A 117 7.58 -13.30 17.31
CA HIS A 117 6.34 -12.53 17.15
C HIS A 117 6.41 -11.22 17.94
N MET A 118 6.05 -10.11 17.29
CA MET A 118 6.11 -8.74 17.83
C MET A 118 7.52 -8.14 17.97
N ASP A 119 8.57 -8.82 17.53
CA ASP A 119 9.87 -8.18 17.37
C ASP A 119 9.79 -7.00 16.40
N TRP A 120 10.63 -6.01 16.62
CA TRP A 120 10.88 -4.99 15.61
C TRP A 120 11.73 -5.56 14.49
N VAL A 121 11.31 -5.31 13.27
CA VAL A 121 12.03 -5.72 12.07
C VAL A 121 12.19 -4.54 11.12
N LYS A 122 13.28 -4.58 10.40
CA LYS A 122 13.60 -3.68 9.30
C LYS A 122 13.36 -4.42 7.99
N VAL A 123 12.63 -3.80 7.08
CA VAL A 123 12.49 -4.24 5.70
C VAL A 123 13.19 -3.24 4.81
N SER A 124 14.12 -3.69 4.00
CA SER A 124 14.91 -2.83 3.12
C SER A 124 14.84 -3.26 1.66
N SER A 125 14.90 -2.30 0.79
CA SER A 125 15.08 -2.44 -0.65
C SER A 125 16.30 -1.66 -1.10
N ARG A 126 16.61 -1.64 -2.39
CA ARG A 126 17.69 -0.82 -2.97
C ARG A 126 17.53 0.68 -2.75
N ARG A 127 16.32 1.13 -2.37
CA ARG A 127 15.95 2.55 -2.28
C ARG A 127 15.85 3.08 -0.87
N GLY A 128 15.60 2.22 0.07
CA GLY A 128 15.43 2.64 1.46
C GLY A 128 14.99 1.51 2.36
N GLU A 129 14.62 1.87 3.56
CA GLU A 129 14.21 0.95 4.60
C GLU A 129 13.00 1.46 5.38
N ILE A 130 12.23 0.53 5.89
CA ILE A 130 11.09 0.78 6.80
C ILE A 130 11.17 -0.16 7.99
N HIS A 131 10.47 0.20 9.06
CA HIS A 131 10.39 -0.60 10.27
C HIS A 131 8.93 -0.95 10.59
N GLY A 132 8.73 -2.11 11.20
CA GLY A 132 7.42 -2.57 11.65
C GLY A 132 7.52 -3.69 12.67
N ARG A 133 6.39 -4.10 13.23
CA ARG A 133 6.29 -5.25 14.14
C ARG A 133 6.14 -6.54 13.34
N ALA A 134 6.95 -7.54 13.65
CA ALA A 134 6.83 -8.86 13.05
C ALA A 134 5.53 -9.54 13.47
N TYR A 135 4.63 -9.76 12.53
CA TYR A 135 3.42 -10.54 12.73
C TYR A 135 3.61 -11.93 12.11
N LEU A 136 3.89 -12.92 12.94
CA LEU A 136 4.11 -14.28 12.47
C LEU A 136 2.79 -14.94 12.09
N THR A 137 2.65 -15.36 10.85
CA THR A 137 1.44 -15.98 10.32
C THR A 137 1.73 -16.96 9.17
N GLU A 138 1.04 -18.08 9.15
CA GLU A 138 1.05 -19.00 8.01
C GLU A 138 0.23 -18.46 6.81
N GLY A 139 -0.44 -17.33 6.96
CA GLY A 139 -1.19 -16.66 5.90
C GLY A 139 -0.34 -16.03 4.81
N VAL A 140 1.00 -16.03 4.95
CA VAL A 140 1.97 -15.68 3.92
C VAL A 140 2.89 -16.85 3.63
N HIS A 141 3.26 -17.02 2.36
CA HIS A 141 4.17 -18.10 1.94
C HIS A 141 5.59 -17.86 2.50
N PRO A 142 6.37 -18.91 2.85
CA PRO A 142 7.79 -18.75 3.11
C PRO A 142 8.50 -18.04 1.94
N GLY A 143 9.39 -17.10 2.26
CA GLY A 143 10.04 -16.25 1.25
C GLY A 143 9.21 -15.05 0.79
N VAL A 144 8.00 -14.86 1.34
CA VAL A 144 7.16 -13.68 1.09
C VAL A 144 6.98 -12.90 2.39
N VAL A 145 7.03 -11.58 2.29
CA VAL A 145 6.70 -10.68 3.41
C VAL A 145 5.55 -9.75 3.01
N GLY A 146 4.59 -9.62 3.92
CA GLY A 146 3.45 -8.74 3.74
C GLY A 146 3.60 -7.48 4.59
N VAL A 147 3.58 -6.32 3.98
CA VAL A 147 3.63 -5.05 4.70
C VAL A 147 2.27 -4.38 4.67
N GLY A 148 1.77 -3.99 5.82
CA GLY A 148 0.55 -3.18 5.93
C GLY A 148 0.79 -1.82 5.31
N ARG A 149 -0.10 -1.39 4.39
CA ARG A 149 -0.07 -0.03 3.85
C ARG A 149 -0.82 0.94 4.75
N VAL A 150 -0.76 2.20 4.37
CA VAL A 150 -1.45 3.35 4.98
C VAL A 150 -0.75 3.94 6.21
N TRP A 151 0.50 3.62 6.39
CA TRP A 151 1.37 4.25 7.38
C TRP A 151 2.19 5.35 6.72
N ASP A 152 1.57 6.52 6.56
CA ASP A 152 2.21 7.71 6.00
C ASP A 152 2.59 8.69 7.11
N PRO A 153 3.48 9.64 6.83
CA PRO A 153 3.76 10.74 7.75
C PRO A 153 2.48 11.49 8.13
N GLU A 154 2.27 11.67 9.40
CA GLU A 154 1.12 12.39 9.94
C GLU A 154 1.62 13.59 10.73
N TRP A 155 1.12 14.76 10.39
CA TRP A 155 1.45 16.01 11.03
C TRP A 155 0.28 16.52 11.87
N TYR A 156 0.51 16.76 13.12
CA TYR A 156 -0.50 17.25 14.03
C TYR A 156 -0.26 18.72 14.34
N ALA A 157 -0.78 19.59 13.48
CA ALA A 157 -0.67 21.04 13.64
C ALA A 157 -1.32 21.53 14.94
N ALA A 158 -2.37 20.87 15.39
CA ALA A 158 -3.11 21.23 16.60
C ALA A 158 -2.35 20.96 17.92
N SER A 159 -1.27 20.21 17.89
CA SER A 159 -0.48 19.88 19.09
C SER A 159 0.43 21.04 19.55
N GLY A 160 0.58 22.08 18.75
CA GLY A 160 1.53 23.15 19.01
C GLY A 160 3.01 22.74 18.87
N ALA A 161 3.28 21.49 18.59
CA ALA A 161 4.61 20.99 18.27
C ALA A 161 4.81 21.09 16.77
N GLU A 162 5.51 22.12 16.32
CA GLU A 162 5.80 22.29 14.91
C GLU A 162 6.47 21.03 14.32
N GLY A 163 5.80 20.45 13.32
CA GLY A 163 6.35 19.35 12.58
C GLY A 163 6.43 18.00 13.30
N GLN A 164 5.70 17.82 14.39
CA GLN A 164 5.68 16.55 15.10
C GLN A 164 4.84 15.51 14.35
N GLN A 165 5.47 14.39 14.00
CA GLN A 165 4.81 13.25 13.38
C GLN A 165 4.13 12.37 14.41
N THR A 166 2.97 11.84 14.05
CA THR A 166 2.27 10.84 14.83
C THR A 166 2.15 9.53 14.05
N GLY A 167 2.29 8.43 14.75
CA GLY A 167 1.78 7.17 14.30
C GLY A 167 2.47 6.48 13.13
N GLY A 168 3.75 6.56 13.01
CA GLY A 168 4.45 5.69 12.10
C GLY A 168 5.12 6.36 10.92
N GLY A 169 4.98 7.59 10.80
CA GLY A 169 5.75 8.48 9.97
C GLY A 169 6.49 7.88 8.77
N ARG A 170 7.59 8.49 8.47
CA ARG A 170 8.45 8.14 7.34
C ARG A 170 9.02 6.72 7.42
N GLU A 171 9.25 6.24 8.63
CA GLU A 171 9.90 4.96 8.91
C GLU A 171 9.03 3.75 8.60
N CYS A 172 7.74 3.96 8.37
CA CYS A 172 6.78 2.89 8.09
C CYS A 172 6.12 3.01 6.73
N ASN A 173 6.44 4.04 5.97
CA ASN A 173 5.82 4.25 4.66
C ASN A 173 6.40 3.29 3.63
N VAL A 174 5.62 2.30 3.22
CA VAL A 174 6.02 1.28 2.24
C VAL A 174 6.48 1.87 0.89
N ASN A 175 6.04 3.08 0.55
CA ASN A 175 6.47 3.73 -0.69
C ASN A 175 7.97 4.11 -0.69
N VAL A 176 8.62 4.15 0.47
CA VAL A 176 10.09 4.32 0.55
C VAL A 176 10.82 3.15 -0.10
N LEU A 177 10.22 1.97 -0.12
CA LEU A 177 10.78 0.77 -0.72
C LEU A 177 10.52 0.67 -2.22
N THR A 178 9.51 1.38 -2.73
CA THR A 178 9.04 1.22 -4.10
C THR A 178 9.84 2.06 -5.09
N LYS A 179 9.87 1.61 -6.34
CA LYS A 179 10.49 2.32 -7.46
C LYS A 179 9.57 3.46 -7.91
N ASN A 180 10.13 4.61 -8.23
CA ASN A 180 9.42 5.78 -8.75
C ASN A 180 10.02 6.35 -10.05
N ASP A 181 10.99 5.67 -10.61
CA ASP A 181 11.61 5.94 -11.90
C ASP A 181 11.19 4.89 -12.94
N ALA A 182 11.47 5.13 -14.19
CA ALA A 182 11.15 4.19 -15.28
C ALA A 182 11.82 2.80 -15.07
N PRO A 183 11.20 1.71 -15.53
CA PRO A 183 9.93 1.66 -16.26
C PRO A 183 8.70 1.76 -15.35
N PHE A 184 7.70 2.48 -15.80
CA PHE A 184 6.38 2.56 -15.23
C PHE A 184 5.34 2.53 -16.35
N ASN A 185 4.09 2.20 -16.07
CA ASN A 185 3.05 2.23 -17.10
C ASN A 185 2.78 3.66 -17.54
N GLU A 186 2.97 3.96 -18.82
CA GLU A 186 2.88 5.31 -19.37
C GLU A 186 1.44 5.84 -19.41
N VAL A 187 0.45 4.94 -19.50
CA VAL A 187 -0.97 5.34 -19.54
C VAL A 187 -1.48 5.77 -18.16
N TYR A 188 -1.13 5.01 -17.13
CA TYR A 188 -1.65 5.19 -15.77
C TYR A 188 -0.64 5.78 -14.81
N GLY A 189 0.63 5.90 -15.19
CA GLY A 189 1.71 6.31 -14.30
C GLY A 189 1.99 5.31 -13.17
N SER A 190 1.45 4.09 -13.27
CA SER A 190 1.64 3.10 -12.23
C SER A 190 2.95 2.36 -12.38
N TYR A 191 3.57 2.05 -11.26
CA TYR A 191 4.81 1.27 -11.18
C TYR A 191 4.60 0.04 -10.30
N THR A 192 5.59 -0.86 -10.30
CA THR A 192 5.56 -2.06 -9.46
C THR A 192 5.64 -1.70 -7.99
N ASN A 193 4.54 -1.90 -7.26
CA ASN A 193 4.44 -1.66 -5.83
C ASN A 193 4.28 -2.94 -4.99
N ARG A 194 4.42 -4.08 -5.63
CA ARG A 194 4.39 -5.44 -5.05
C ARG A 194 5.17 -6.38 -5.96
N GLY A 195 5.63 -7.51 -5.41
CA GLY A 195 6.33 -8.53 -6.19
C GLY A 195 7.78 -8.19 -6.49
N PHE A 196 8.36 -7.21 -5.80
CA PHE A 196 9.79 -6.92 -5.86
C PHE A 196 10.52 -7.46 -4.64
N THR A 197 11.82 -7.62 -4.77
CA THR A 197 12.67 -8.25 -3.77
C THR A 197 13.07 -7.29 -2.65
N VAL A 198 13.09 -7.81 -1.43
CA VAL A 198 13.47 -7.08 -0.21
C VAL A 198 14.27 -7.95 0.74
N LYS A 199 14.95 -7.33 1.68
CA LYS A 199 15.63 -7.95 2.81
C LYS A 199 14.85 -7.69 4.09
N VAL A 200 14.83 -8.66 5.00
CA VAL A 200 14.22 -8.53 6.33
C VAL A 200 15.26 -8.84 7.38
N GLU A 201 15.38 -8.02 8.39
CA GLU A 201 16.34 -8.16 9.48
C GLU A 201 15.66 -7.78 10.82
N LYS A 202 16.04 -8.44 11.91
CA LYS A 202 15.68 -7.99 13.26
C LYS A 202 16.28 -6.61 13.53
N SER A 203 15.52 -5.74 14.18
CA SER A 203 15.94 -4.37 14.47
C SER A 203 15.47 -3.91 15.85
N GLU A 204 15.96 -2.75 16.26
CA GLU A 204 15.38 -2.02 17.39
C GLU A 204 14.21 -1.16 16.92
N LYS A 205 13.37 -0.73 17.88
CA LYS A 205 12.30 0.24 17.63
C LYS A 205 12.91 1.59 17.26
N PRO A 206 12.54 2.19 16.12
CA PRO A 206 12.92 3.55 15.82
C PRO A 206 12.31 4.58 16.80
N ASP A 207 13.09 5.56 17.22
CA ASP A 207 12.68 6.54 18.25
C ASP A 207 11.49 7.41 17.86
N ASN A 208 11.29 7.60 16.56
CA ASN A 208 10.24 8.46 16.00
C ASN A 208 8.96 7.71 15.61
N ILE A 209 8.86 6.41 15.92
CA ILE A 209 7.62 5.65 15.75
C ILE A 209 6.83 5.69 17.06
N TRP A 210 5.67 6.30 17.03
CA TRP A 210 4.75 6.38 18.16
C TRP A 210 3.71 5.28 18.09
N VAL A 211 3.85 4.29 18.95
CA VAL A 211 2.96 3.13 19.01
C VAL A 211 2.31 2.96 20.37
N GLU A 212 2.87 3.57 21.40
CA GLU A 212 2.30 3.49 22.74
C GLU A 212 1.17 4.53 22.89
N PRO A 213 0.05 4.17 23.52
CA PRO A 213 -1.08 5.08 23.70
C PRO A 213 -0.71 6.43 24.30
N GLU A 214 0.22 6.45 25.23
CA GLU A 214 0.68 7.65 25.92
C GLU A 214 1.39 8.63 24.97
N GLN A 215 2.03 8.13 23.92
CA GLN A 215 2.76 8.96 22.96
C GLN A 215 1.82 9.77 22.06
N PHE A 216 0.67 9.22 21.69
CA PHE A 216 -0.28 9.89 20.81
C PHE A 216 -1.58 10.33 21.51
N ALA A 217 -1.82 9.91 22.75
CA ALA A 217 -3.00 10.29 23.51
C ALA A 217 -3.23 11.82 23.61
N PRO A 218 -2.19 12.66 23.77
CA PRO A 218 -2.37 14.12 23.78
C PRO A 218 -2.96 14.68 22.47
N PHE A 219 -2.82 13.95 21.38
CA PHE A 219 -3.30 14.35 20.04
C PHE A 219 -4.62 13.69 19.66
N LEU A 220 -5.09 12.75 20.48
CA LEU A 220 -6.32 12.00 20.25
C LEU A 220 -7.24 12.14 21.48
N PRO A 221 -7.88 13.29 21.65
CA PRO A 221 -8.65 13.58 22.87
C PRO A 221 -9.75 12.56 23.19
N THR A 222 -10.20 11.80 22.19
CA THR A 222 -11.21 10.75 22.38
C THR A 222 -10.71 9.55 23.18
N LEU A 223 -9.40 9.34 23.30
CA LEU A 223 -8.82 8.27 24.12
C LEU A 223 -9.08 8.50 25.63
N HIS A 224 -9.28 9.74 26.01
CA HIS A 224 -9.54 10.15 27.40
C HIS A 224 -10.94 10.73 27.59
N SER A 225 -11.82 10.59 26.59
CA SER A 225 -13.19 11.03 26.74
C SER A 225 -13.86 10.24 27.87
N GLU A 226 -14.59 10.93 28.71
CA GLU A 226 -15.45 10.27 29.69
C GLU A 226 -16.43 9.34 28.96
N PRO A 227 -16.83 8.23 29.59
CA PRO A 227 -17.83 7.33 29.01
C PRO A 227 -19.05 8.14 28.58
N ILE A 228 -19.53 7.91 27.38
CA ILE A 228 -20.78 8.53 26.91
C ILE A 228 -21.85 8.17 27.91
N THR A 229 -22.30 9.15 28.67
CA THR A 229 -23.39 8.94 29.60
C THR A 229 -24.69 8.75 28.86
N LYS A 230 -25.61 7.97 29.42
CA LYS A 230 -26.90 7.63 28.79
C LYS A 230 -27.78 8.83 28.40
N ASP A 231 -27.37 10.01 28.78
CA ASP A 231 -28.10 11.27 28.60
C ASP A 231 -27.79 11.93 27.23
N VAL A 232 -27.03 11.28 26.36
CA VAL A 232 -26.66 11.79 25.03
C VAL A 232 -27.49 11.16 23.90
N PHE A 233 -28.46 10.28 24.22
CA PHE A 233 -29.38 9.69 23.24
C PHE A 233 -30.84 9.96 23.58
#